data_2ddb2c7c480ff06aa1b019fb50a48607
#
_entry.id   2ddb2c7c480ff06aa1b019fb50a48607
#
_cell.length_a   1.000
_cell.length_b   1.000
_cell.length_c   1.000
_cell.angle_alpha   90.00
_cell.angle_beta   90.00
_cell.angle_gamma   90.00
#
_symmetry.space_group_name_H-M   'P 1'
#
loop_
_entity.id
_entity.type
_entity.pdbx_description
1 polymer ?
#
loop_
_entity_poly.entity_id
_entity_poly.type
_entity_poly.pdbx_seq_one_letter_code
_entity_poly.pdbx_strand_id
1 'polypeptide(L)'
;NKSDGSPFMGRKAVRKIVVAGLQAAIDNSESLREDARDYNIIAAPGYPELISNMVSLNNDRRNTAFVIGDTSMRLAATSTAIQNWASNSAADTGNSEDALVTADEYLGIFYPPGQTNDLSGNTIVVPASHMMLRTIARSDDQSFPWFAPAGTRRGLIDNANAIGFINSATGEFQVDNVRESLRDTLYSNRVNPITFFNGVGLMNYGQKTRSATTSSLDRINVARLANYLRTQIQATALGF
;
A
#
# COMPACT_ATOMS: atom_id res chain seq x y z
N ASN A 1 -7.17 -9.10 24.74
CA ASN A 1 -6.26 -9.94 25.50
C ASN A 1 -7.06 -10.83 26.46
N LYS A 2 -6.59 -12.01 26.75
CA LYS A 2 -7.12 -12.86 27.82
C LYS A 2 -6.89 -12.19 29.18
N SER A 3 -7.54 -12.70 30.22
CA SER A 3 -7.38 -12.18 31.57
C SER A 3 -5.93 -12.21 32.11
N ASP A 4 -5.07 -13.05 31.53
CA ASP A 4 -3.64 -13.15 31.81
C ASP A 4 -2.76 -12.20 30.98
N GLY A 5 -3.38 -11.27 30.21
CA GLY A 5 -2.67 -10.33 29.33
C GLY A 5 -2.20 -10.93 28.01
N SER A 6 -2.28 -12.23 27.79
CA SER A 6 -1.90 -12.86 26.53
C SER A 6 -2.87 -12.46 25.40
N PRO A 7 -2.38 -12.33 24.15
CA PRO A 7 -3.27 -12.02 23.05
C PRO A 7 -4.28 -13.14 22.82
N PHE A 8 -5.51 -12.76 22.49
CA PHE A 8 -6.49 -13.72 22.01
C PHE A 8 -5.93 -14.43 20.78
N MET A 9 -5.78 -15.74 20.84
CA MET A 9 -5.55 -16.53 19.62
C MET A 9 -6.61 -16.25 18.55
N GLY A 10 -7.80 -15.77 18.99
CA GLY A 10 -8.89 -15.34 18.12
C GLY A 10 -8.54 -14.28 17.08
N ARG A 11 -7.70 -13.26 17.38
CA ARG A 11 -7.40 -12.22 16.38
C ARG A 11 -6.70 -12.77 15.13
N LYS A 12 -5.65 -13.56 15.31
CA LYS A 12 -4.91 -14.15 14.18
C LYS A 12 -5.77 -15.19 13.44
N ALA A 13 -6.55 -15.98 14.15
CA ALA A 13 -7.43 -16.98 13.55
C ALA A 13 -8.57 -16.33 12.74
N VAL A 14 -9.24 -15.32 13.31
CA VAL A 14 -10.29 -14.55 12.62
C VAL A 14 -9.71 -13.86 11.40
N ARG A 15 -8.55 -13.18 11.53
CA ARG A 15 -7.87 -12.54 10.39
C ARG A 15 -7.59 -13.56 9.28
N LYS A 16 -7.07 -14.74 9.61
CA LYS A 16 -6.77 -15.79 8.62
C LYS A 16 -8.03 -16.24 7.85
N ILE A 17 -9.16 -16.37 8.53
CA ILE A 17 -10.45 -16.73 7.88
C ILE A 17 -10.91 -15.59 6.95
N VAL A 18 -10.87 -14.36 7.43
CA VAL A 18 -11.24 -13.17 6.63
C VAL A 18 -10.35 -13.05 5.40
N VAL A 19 -9.04 -13.16 5.58
CA VAL A 19 -8.07 -13.11 4.48
C VAL A 19 -8.35 -14.21 3.45
N ALA A 20 -8.55 -15.46 3.89
CA ALA A 20 -8.88 -16.56 2.97
C ALA A 20 -10.18 -16.31 2.19
N GLY A 21 -11.20 -15.75 2.83
CA GLY A 21 -12.44 -15.35 2.16
C GLY A 21 -12.23 -14.25 1.14
N LEU A 22 -11.43 -13.23 1.46
CA LEU A 22 -11.10 -12.14 0.55
C LEU A 22 -10.23 -12.61 -0.64
N GLN A 23 -9.25 -13.49 -0.38
CA GLN A 23 -8.45 -14.12 -1.44
C GLN A 23 -9.34 -14.88 -2.41
N ALA A 24 -10.21 -15.75 -1.89
CA ALA A 24 -11.17 -16.49 -2.72
C ALA A 24 -12.12 -15.56 -3.51
N ALA A 25 -12.55 -14.45 -2.92
CA ALA A 25 -13.40 -13.48 -3.60
C ALA A 25 -12.67 -12.78 -4.75
N ILE A 26 -11.40 -12.44 -4.59
CA ILE A 26 -10.59 -11.84 -5.65
C ILE A 26 -10.32 -12.87 -6.77
N ASP A 27 -9.90 -14.08 -6.38
CA ASP A 27 -9.45 -15.11 -7.32
C ASP A 27 -10.61 -15.67 -8.17
N ASN A 28 -11.80 -15.79 -7.59
CA ASN A 28 -12.98 -16.34 -8.27
C ASN A 28 -13.88 -15.28 -8.95
N SER A 29 -13.55 -14.00 -8.83
CA SER A 29 -14.39 -12.94 -9.42
C SER A 29 -14.08 -12.72 -10.89
N GLU A 30 -14.90 -13.27 -11.77
CA GLU A 30 -14.86 -12.97 -13.21
C GLU A 30 -15.18 -11.50 -13.48
N SER A 31 -16.14 -10.93 -12.75
CA SER A 31 -16.56 -9.55 -12.94
C SER A 31 -15.47 -8.50 -12.69
N LEU A 32 -14.45 -8.81 -11.89
CA LEU A 32 -13.27 -7.95 -11.71
C LEU A 32 -12.30 -8.06 -12.90
N ARG A 33 -12.38 -9.13 -13.67
CA ARG A 33 -11.51 -9.42 -14.83
C ARG A 33 -12.10 -8.97 -16.15
N GLU A 34 -13.40 -8.68 -16.17
CA GLU A 34 -14.07 -8.23 -17.40
C GLU A 34 -13.50 -6.91 -17.91
N ASP A 35 -13.28 -6.83 -19.22
CA ASP A 35 -12.81 -5.63 -19.91
C ASP A 35 -13.82 -4.46 -19.84
N ALA A 36 -15.09 -4.77 -19.61
CA ALA A 36 -16.15 -3.78 -19.44
C ALA A 36 -16.01 -2.96 -18.13
N ARG A 37 -15.20 -3.41 -17.19
CA ARG A 37 -14.92 -2.69 -15.94
C ARG A 37 -13.64 -1.88 -16.08
N ASP A 38 -13.79 -0.56 -16.13
CA ASP A 38 -12.65 0.35 -16.18
C ASP A 38 -12.26 0.80 -14.77
N TYR A 39 -11.05 0.46 -14.37
CA TYR A 39 -10.40 0.96 -13.16
C TYR A 39 -8.88 0.95 -13.33
N ASN A 40 -8.22 1.96 -12.78
CA ASN A 40 -6.77 2.16 -12.89
C ASN A 40 -6.01 1.98 -11.58
N ILE A 41 -6.70 1.64 -10.48
CA ILE A 41 -6.14 1.40 -9.16
C ILE A 41 -6.78 0.17 -8.54
N ILE A 42 -5.96 -0.66 -7.90
CA ILE A 42 -6.37 -1.81 -7.09
C ILE A 42 -5.78 -1.63 -5.70
N ALA A 43 -6.60 -1.74 -4.66
CA ALA A 43 -6.13 -1.68 -3.28
C ALA A 43 -7.03 -2.50 -2.35
N ALA A 44 -6.41 -3.09 -1.34
CA ALA A 44 -7.09 -3.76 -0.22
C ALA A 44 -6.53 -3.20 1.10
N PRO A 45 -7.03 -2.03 1.56
CA PRO A 45 -6.47 -1.33 2.68
C PRO A 45 -6.40 -2.17 3.96
N GLY A 46 -5.18 -2.27 4.54
CA GLY A 46 -4.92 -3.00 5.77
C GLY A 46 -4.71 -4.51 5.62
N TYR A 47 -4.68 -5.03 4.40
CA TYR A 47 -4.48 -6.45 4.11
C TYR A 47 -3.27 -6.72 3.21
N PRO A 48 -2.04 -6.64 3.73
CA PRO A 48 -0.84 -6.96 2.94
C PRO A 48 -0.84 -8.41 2.41
N GLU A 49 -1.58 -9.32 3.05
CA GLU A 49 -1.74 -10.71 2.62
C GLU A 49 -2.39 -10.85 1.23
N LEU A 50 -3.15 -9.84 0.78
CA LEU A 50 -3.85 -9.85 -0.50
C LEU A 50 -3.01 -9.32 -1.67
N ILE A 51 -1.79 -8.85 -1.41
CA ILE A 51 -0.96 -8.20 -2.44
C ILE A 51 -0.70 -9.13 -3.63
N SER A 52 -0.42 -10.41 -3.38
CA SER A 52 -0.20 -11.38 -4.47
C SER A 52 -1.47 -11.60 -5.32
N ASN A 53 -2.63 -11.69 -4.69
CA ASN A 53 -3.91 -11.84 -5.41
C ASN A 53 -4.26 -10.60 -6.22
N MET A 54 -4.00 -9.40 -5.67
CA MET A 54 -4.19 -8.13 -6.41
C MET A 54 -3.24 -8.01 -7.60
N VAL A 55 -1.99 -8.43 -7.45
CA VAL A 55 -1.02 -8.46 -8.57
C VAL A 55 -1.45 -9.48 -9.61
N SER A 56 -1.89 -10.67 -9.22
CA SER A 56 -2.43 -11.68 -10.15
C SER A 56 -3.63 -11.14 -10.92
N LEU A 57 -4.59 -10.53 -10.23
CA LEU A 57 -5.74 -9.88 -10.85
C LEU A 57 -5.30 -8.81 -11.88
N ASN A 58 -4.31 -7.99 -11.54
CA ASN A 58 -3.80 -6.96 -12.45
C ASN A 58 -3.11 -7.58 -13.67
N ASN A 59 -2.37 -8.68 -13.51
CA ASN A 59 -1.77 -9.41 -14.60
C ASN A 59 -2.81 -10.00 -15.55
N ASP A 60 -3.88 -10.61 -15.02
CA ASP A 60 -5.01 -11.12 -15.80
C ASP A 60 -5.65 -10.00 -16.65
N ARG A 61 -5.67 -8.77 -16.12
CA ARG A 61 -6.11 -7.56 -16.82
C ARG A 61 -5.03 -6.88 -17.66
N ARG A 62 -3.95 -7.57 -17.98
CA ARG A 62 -2.82 -7.06 -18.81
C ARG A 62 -2.15 -5.82 -18.23
N ASN A 63 -2.12 -5.70 -16.90
CA ASN A 63 -1.50 -4.58 -16.19
C ASN A 63 -2.08 -3.21 -16.59
N THR A 64 -3.40 -3.08 -16.62
CA THR A 64 -4.09 -1.81 -16.89
C THR A 64 -4.27 -0.96 -15.62
N ALA A 65 -4.02 -1.51 -14.43
CA ALA A 65 -4.15 -0.85 -13.15
C ALA A 65 -2.82 -0.81 -12.39
N PHE A 66 -2.76 0.04 -11.38
CA PHE A 66 -1.66 0.11 -10.42
C PHE A 66 -2.11 -0.41 -9.05
N VAL A 67 -1.33 -1.30 -8.46
CA VAL A 67 -1.63 -1.91 -7.16
C VAL A 67 -1.02 -1.07 -6.05
N ILE A 68 -1.84 -0.67 -5.08
CA ILE A 68 -1.41 0.04 -3.87
C ILE A 68 -1.46 -0.94 -2.71
N GLY A 69 -0.30 -1.25 -2.16
CA GLY A 69 -0.16 -2.17 -1.05
C GLY A 69 0.29 -1.49 0.24
N ASP A 70 0.03 -2.17 1.33
CA ASP A 70 0.38 -1.76 2.68
C ASP A 70 1.52 -2.59 3.26
N THR A 71 2.19 -2.01 4.25
CA THR A 71 2.92 -2.79 5.24
C THR A 71 1.96 -3.25 6.34
N SER A 72 2.43 -4.11 7.25
CA SER A 72 1.72 -4.33 8.50
C SER A 72 1.53 -3.01 9.25
N MET A 73 0.33 -2.77 9.78
CA MET A 73 0.09 -1.65 10.70
C MET A 73 0.86 -1.77 12.02
N ARG A 74 1.44 -2.96 12.28
CA ARG A 74 2.26 -3.27 13.46
C ARG A 74 3.75 -3.32 13.16
N LEU A 75 4.17 -2.93 11.97
CA LEU A 75 5.57 -2.87 11.59
C LEU A 75 6.25 -1.72 12.37
N ALA A 76 7.18 -2.07 13.24
CA ALA A 76 7.87 -1.09 14.06
C ALA A 76 8.75 -0.15 13.21
N ALA A 77 8.83 1.12 13.60
CA ALA A 77 9.61 2.15 12.92
C ALA A 77 11.12 2.01 13.21
N THR A 78 11.67 0.83 12.92
CA THR A 78 13.10 0.54 13.05
C THR A 78 13.67 -0.01 11.74
N SER A 79 14.92 0.33 11.44
CA SER A 79 15.58 -0.15 10.21
C SER A 79 15.60 -1.68 10.12
N THR A 80 15.85 -2.36 11.22
CA THR A 80 15.88 -3.83 11.27
C THR A 80 14.52 -4.44 10.99
N ALA A 81 13.44 -3.92 11.59
CA ALA A 81 12.09 -4.42 11.36
C ALA A 81 11.67 -4.25 9.90
N ILE A 82 11.97 -3.09 9.32
CA ILE A 82 11.65 -2.78 7.92
C ILE A 82 12.44 -3.68 6.96
N GLN A 83 13.74 -3.85 7.18
CA GLN A 83 14.56 -4.74 6.36
C GLN A 83 14.09 -6.19 6.42
N ASN A 84 13.81 -6.70 7.62
CA ASN A 84 13.30 -8.06 7.82
C ASN A 84 11.95 -8.27 7.11
N TRP A 85 11.04 -7.31 7.24
CA TRP A 85 9.74 -7.37 6.57
C TRP A 85 9.90 -7.34 5.05
N ALA A 86 10.69 -6.43 4.53
CA ALA A 86 10.89 -6.23 3.10
C ALA A 86 11.68 -7.37 2.41
N SER A 87 12.55 -8.05 3.14
CA SER A 87 13.33 -9.20 2.66
C SER A 87 12.66 -10.54 2.95
N ASN A 88 11.54 -10.55 3.65
CA ASN A 88 10.85 -11.75 4.13
C ASN A 88 11.75 -12.65 5.01
N SER A 89 12.75 -12.10 5.67
CA SER A 89 13.74 -12.87 6.43
C SER A 89 13.21 -13.43 7.75
N ALA A 90 12.07 -12.95 8.23
CA ALA A 90 11.46 -13.34 9.49
C ALA A 90 10.18 -14.17 9.29
N ALA A 91 9.85 -14.60 8.06
CA ALA A 91 8.52 -15.05 7.75
C ALA A 91 8.43 -16.46 7.16
N ASP A 92 7.21 -16.91 7.17
CA ASP A 92 6.72 -18.02 6.38
C ASP A 92 6.80 -17.77 4.87
N THR A 93 6.52 -18.83 4.09
CA THR A 93 6.70 -18.88 2.63
C THR A 93 5.68 -18.10 1.81
N GLY A 94 5.01 -17.09 2.35
CA GLY A 94 3.99 -16.33 1.64
C GLY A 94 3.83 -14.90 2.17
N ASN A 95 3.03 -14.09 1.48
CA ASN A 95 2.63 -12.80 2.00
C ASN A 95 1.84 -12.97 3.28
N SER A 96 2.20 -12.20 4.29
CA SER A 96 1.52 -12.19 5.57
C SER A 96 1.51 -10.79 6.16
N GLU A 97 0.89 -10.62 7.34
CA GLU A 97 1.00 -9.37 8.10
C GLU A 97 2.47 -9.05 8.43
N ASP A 98 3.29 -10.07 8.61
CA ASP A 98 4.67 -9.95 9.11
C ASP A 98 5.74 -9.93 8.00
N ALA A 99 5.37 -10.14 6.73
CA ALA A 99 6.33 -10.16 5.62
C ALA A 99 5.71 -9.99 4.25
N LEU A 100 6.52 -9.55 3.29
CA LEU A 100 6.14 -9.39 1.89
C LEU A 100 7.11 -10.14 0.97
N VAL A 101 6.60 -11.09 0.20
CA VAL A 101 7.37 -11.84 -0.80
C VAL A 101 7.13 -11.37 -2.23
N THR A 102 6.03 -10.66 -2.48
CA THR A 102 5.66 -10.25 -3.84
C THR A 102 6.50 -9.08 -4.31
N ALA A 103 7.02 -9.19 -5.52
CA ALA A 103 7.69 -8.11 -6.25
C ALA A 103 6.98 -7.93 -7.59
N ASP A 104 6.65 -6.69 -7.95
CA ASP A 104 6.00 -6.35 -9.20
C ASP A 104 6.25 -4.89 -9.59
N GLU A 105 6.30 -4.62 -10.90
CA GLU A 105 6.55 -3.29 -11.46
C GLU A 105 5.33 -2.36 -11.38
N TYR A 106 4.14 -2.92 -11.15
CA TYR A 106 2.88 -2.18 -11.01
C TYR A 106 2.36 -2.19 -9.57
N LEU A 107 3.24 -2.50 -8.61
CA LEU A 107 2.97 -2.50 -7.17
C LEU A 107 3.74 -1.39 -6.47
N GLY A 108 3.06 -0.56 -5.71
CA GLY A 108 3.66 0.42 -4.79
C GLY A 108 3.29 0.11 -3.35
N ILE A 109 4.29 0.03 -2.48
CA ILE A 109 4.11 -0.17 -1.03
C ILE A 109 4.38 1.12 -0.30
N PHE A 110 3.55 1.44 0.70
CA PHE A 110 3.64 2.67 1.49
C PHE A 110 3.70 2.38 2.99
N TYR A 111 4.41 3.23 3.73
CA TYR A 111 4.60 3.16 5.17
C TYR A 111 4.84 4.58 5.73
N PRO A 112 4.44 4.90 6.94
CA PRO A 112 3.68 4.10 7.90
C PRO A 112 2.16 4.26 7.75
N PRO A 113 1.35 3.49 8.49
CA PRO A 113 -0.07 3.78 8.68
C PRO A 113 -0.26 5.12 9.40
N GLY A 114 -1.46 5.64 9.32
CA GLY A 114 -1.81 6.92 9.94
C GLY A 114 -2.92 6.81 10.97
N GLN A 115 -3.20 7.92 11.59
CA GLN A 115 -4.30 8.10 12.52
C GLN A 115 -5.19 9.24 12.04
N THR A 116 -6.49 9.03 12.06
CA THR A 116 -7.51 10.02 11.68
C THR A 116 -8.73 9.87 12.56
N ASN A 117 -9.74 10.71 12.37
CA ASN A 117 -10.99 10.60 13.09
C ASN A 117 -12.08 10.04 12.16
N ASP A 118 -12.95 9.19 12.73
CA ASP A 118 -14.17 8.76 12.06
C ASP A 118 -15.24 9.88 12.07
N LEU A 119 -16.39 9.59 11.45
CA LEU A 119 -17.51 10.53 11.39
C LEU A 119 -18.13 10.85 12.76
N SER A 120 -17.88 10.03 13.75
CA SER A 120 -18.32 10.21 15.15
C SER A 120 -17.29 10.94 16.01
N GLY A 121 -16.14 11.30 15.43
CA GLY A 121 -15.03 11.97 16.13
C GLY A 121 -14.09 11.01 16.87
N ASN A 122 -14.27 9.69 16.78
CA ASN A 122 -13.36 8.74 17.39
C ASN A 122 -12.08 8.64 16.59
N THR A 123 -10.96 8.55 17.29
CA THR A 123 -9.65 8.35 16.65
C THR A 123 -9.49 6.90 16.19
N ILE A 124 -9.20 6.71 14.90
CA ILE A 124 -9.00 5.41 14.28
C ILE A 124 -7.64 5.35 13.58
N VAL A 125 -7.08 4.15 13.50
CA VAL A 125 -5.85 3.89 12.74
C VAL A 125 -6.24 3.45 11.33
N VAL A 126 -5.64 4.11 10.33
CA VAL A 126 -5.87 3.84 8.92
C VAL A 126 -4.59 3.36 8.24
N PRO A 127 -4.67 2.39 7.32
CA PRO A 127 -3.50 1.92 6.59
C PRO A 127 -2.95 3.00 5.64
N ALA A 128 -1.69 2.86 5.24
CA ALA A 128 -1.02 3.81 4.36
C ALA A 128 -1.71 3.92 2.99
N SER A 129 -2.22 2.81 2.46
CA SER A 129 -2.98 2.78 1.20
C SER A 129 -4.25 3.63 1.26
N HIS A 130 -4.95 3.68 2.40
CA HIS A 130 -6.12 4.55 2.59
C HIS A 130 -5.74 6.03 2.40
N MET A 131 -4.62 6.45 2.97
CA MET A 131 -4.12 7.82 2.79
C MET A 131 -3.71 8.07 1.34
N MET A 132 -3.02 7.11 0.73
CA MET A 132 -2.52 7.22 -0.64
C MET A 132 -3.62 7.17 -1.69
N LEU A 133 -4.70 6.41 -1.49
CA LEU A 133 -5.85 6.40 -2.40
C LEU A 133 -6.41 7.81 -2.60
N ARG A 134 -6.65 8.54 -1.52
CA ARG A 134 -7.10 9.93 -1.61
C ARG A 134 -6.07 10.84 -2.27
N THR A 135 -4.80 10.70 -1.89
CA THR A 135 -3.71 11.52 -2.44
C THR A 135 -3.53 11.28 -3.96
N ILE A 136 -3.60 10.04 -4.39
CA ILE A 136 -3.50 9.68 -5.81
C ILE A 136 -4.73 10.16 -6.58
N ALA A 137 -5.94 9.92 -6.06
CA ALA A 137 -7.17 10.37 -6.70
C ALA A 137 -7.19 11.90 -6.87
N ARG A 138 -6.78 12.66 -5.86
CA ARG A 138 -6.64 14.11 -5.96
C ARG A 138 -5.57 14.54 -6.98
N SER A 139 -4.44 13.83 -7.04
CA SER A 139 -3.40 14.11 -8.03
C SER A 139 -3.89 13.86 -9.44
N ASP A 140 -4.68 12.82 -9.65
CA ASP A 140 -5.27 12.47 -10.95
C ASP A 140 -6.33 13.47 -11.40
N ASP A 141 -7.15 13.95 -10.47
CA ASP A 141 -8.18 14.98 -10.73
C ASP A 141 -7.55 16.33 -11.13
N GLN A 142 -6.45 16.71 -10.47
CA GLN A 142 -5.75 17.98 -10.74
C GLN A 142 -4.81 17.94 -11.95
N SER A 143 -4.47 16.75 -12.44
CA SER A 143 -3.43 16.56 -13.44
C SER A 143 -3.73 15.31 -14.28
N PHE A 144 -2.68 14.53 -14.56
CA PHE A 144 -2.80 13.28 -15.28
C PHE A 144 -2.31 12.11 -14.42
N PRO A 145 -2.82 10.88 -14.66
CA PRO A 145 -2.46 9.68 -13.87
C PRO A 145 -0.96 9.36 -13.80
N TRP A 146 -0.18 9.86 -14.73
CA TRP A 146 1.28 9.64 -14.77
C TRP A 146 2.12 10.72 -14.07
N PHE A 147 1.50 11.65 -13.34
CA PHE A 147 2.27 12.51 -12.45
C PHE A 147 2.58 11.80 -11.14
N ALA A 148 3.79 12.06 -10.61
CA ALA A 148 4.22 11.44 -9.36
C ALA A 148 3.36 11.94 -8.17
N PRO A 149 2.64 11.07 -7.46
CA PRO A 149 1.87 11.44 -6.28
C PRO A 149 2.80 11.56 -5.05
N ALA A 150 3.82 12.41 -5.16
CA ALA A 150 4.86 12.58 -4.16
C ALA A 150 5.32 14.03 -4.04
N GLY A 151 5.91 14.38 -2.92
CA GLY A 151 6.44 15.70 -2.63
C GLY A 151 5.37 16.74 -2.32
N THR A 152 5.80 18.01 -2.22
CA THR A 152 4.97 19.10 -1.72
C THR A 152 3.80 19.49 -2.63
N ARG A 153 3.85 19.16 -3.90
CA ARG A 153 2.79 19.54 -4.85
C ARG A 153 1.64 18.53 -4.89
N ARG A 154 1.95 17.24 -4.96
CA ARG A 154 0.97 16.17 -5.22
C ARG A 154 0.96 15.06 -4.18
N GLY A 155 1.96 15.03 -3.31
CA GLY A 155 2.10 14.01 -2.28
C GLY A 155 1.55 14.41 -0.92
N LEU A 156 0.94 15.61 -0.76
CA LEU A 156 0.36 16.03 0.51
C LEU A 156 -0.78 15.12 0.94
N ILE A 157 -0.79 14.73 2.21
CA ILE A 157 -1.79 13.89 2.83
C ILE A 157 -2.64 14.78 3.74
N ASP A 158 -3.95 14.84 3.47
CA ASP A 158 -4.91 15.68 4.17
C ASP A 158 -6.00 14.89 4.92
N ASN A 159 -5.91 13.56 4.87
CA ASN A 159 -6.85 12.64 5.51
C ASN A 159 -6.25 11.85 6.67
N ALA A 160 -5.16 12.35 7.25
CA ALA A 160 -4.55 11.82 8.46
C ALA A 160 -4.00 12.96 9.32
N ASN A 161 -4.07 12.79 10.65
CA ASN A 161 -3.62 13.77 11.64
C ASN A 161 -2.21 13.43 12.16
N ALA A 162 -1.85 12.15 12.17
CA ALA A 162 -0.56 11.63 12.62
C ALA A 162 -0.20 10.37 11.84
N ILE A 163 1.08 10.00 11.87
CA ILE A 163 1.61 8.77 11.30
C ILE A 163 2.40 8.01 12.37
N GLY A 164 2.49 6.69 12.22
CA GLY A 164 3.17 5.84 13.19
C GLY A 164 2.82 4.36 12.99
N PHE A 165 2.83 3.58 14.04
CA PHE A 165 2.52 2.15 13.99
C PHE A 165 1.81 1.69 15.26
N ILE A 166 1.13 0.55 15.19
CA ILE A 166 0.53 -0.08 16.37
C ILE A 166 1.59 -0.90 17.07
N ASN A 167 1.92 -0.56 18.31
CA ASN A 167 2.85 -1.33 19.11
C ASN A 167 2.29 -2.74 19.37
N SER A 168 3.05 -3.77 18.99
CA SER A 168 2.58 -5.15 19.09
C SER A 168 2.42 -5.63 20.54
N ALA A 169 3.15 -5.04 21.49
CA ALA A 169 3.08 -5.42 22.90
C ALA A 169 1.88 -4.77 23.61
N THR A 170 1.63 -3.48 23.36
CA THR A 170 0.55 -2.72 24.04
C THR A 170 -0.75 -2.68 23.25
N GLY A 171 -0.67 -2.82 21.91
CA GLY A 171 -1.82 -2.62 21.02
C GLY A 171 -2.17 -1.15 20.77
N GLU A 172 -1.39 -0.22 21.32
CA GLU A 172 -1.61 1.21 21.20
C GLU A 172 -0.89 1.77 19.97
N PHE A 173 -1.43 2.85 19.41
CA PHE A 173 -0.78 3.58 18.31
C PHE A 173 0.38 4.41 18.85
N GLN A 174 1.56 4.22 18.29
CA GLN A 174 2.76 4.96 18.60
C GLN A 174 3.10 5.89 17.43
N VAL A 175 3.09 7.20 17.68
CA VAL A 175 3.42 8.21 16.67
C VAL A 175 4.91 8.14 16.34
N ASP A 176 5.22 8.14 15.05
CA ASP A 176 6.60 8.25 14.52
C ASP A 176 6.58 9.04 13.21
N ASN A 177 7.35 10.11 13.16
CA ASN A 177 7.41 11.03 12.01
C ASN A 177 8.37 10.59 10.90
N VAL A 178 8.90 9.39 10.98
CA VAL A 178 9.81 8.78 9.98
C VAL A 178 11.01 9.69 9.67
N ARG A 179 12.00 9.67 10.55
CA ARG A 179 13.23 10.45 10.40
C ARG A 179 14.04 10.02 9.16
N GLU A 180 15.00 10.83 8.77
CA GLU A 180 15.76 10.68 7.51
C GLU A 180 16.39 9.29 7.35
N SER A 181 17.12 8.80 8.36
CA SER A 181 17.74 7.47 8.30
C SER A 181 16.74 6.33 8.07
N LEU A 182 15.52 6.47 8.58
CA LEU A 182 14.46 5.50 8.38
C LEU A 182 13.84 5.63 6.96
N ARG A 183 13.71 6.88 6.44
CA ARG A 183 13.28 7.12 5.05
C ARG A 183 14.24 6.47 4.07
N ASP A 184 15.55 6.59 4.29
CA ASP A 184 16.57 5.98 3.44
C ASP A 184 16.47 4.44 3.48
N THR A 185 16.25 3.87 4.67
CA THR A 185 16.03 2.43 4.83
C THR A 185 14.78 1.97 4.07
N LEU A 186 13.66 2.67 4.25
CA LEU A 186 12.40 2.38 3.55
C LEU A 186 12.60 2.43 2.03
N TYR A 187 13.14 3.54 1.55
CA TYR A 187 13.30 3.76 0.12
C TYR A 187 14.29 2.79 -0.54
N SER A 188 15.36 2.40 0.17
CA SER A 188 16.30 1.38 -0.29
C SER A 188 15.65 0.00 -0.40
N ASN A 189 14.67 -0.28 0.47
CA ASN A 189 13.88 -1.50 0.46
C ASN A 189 12.60 -1.40 -0.40
N ARG A 190 12.49 -0.38 -1.26
CA ARG A 190 11.35 -0.15 -2.16
C ARG A 190 10.01 -0.02 -1.44
N VAL A 191 10.02 0.58 -0.27
CA VAL A 191 8.85 1.02 0.49
C VAL A 191 8.83 2.54 0.48
N ASN A 192 7.72 3.13 0.07
CA ASN A 192 7.61 4.58 -0.07
C ASN A 192 7.28 5.21 1.28
N PRO A 193 8.13 6.09 1.81
CA PRO A 193 7.91 6.71 3.10
C PRO A 193 6.86 7.81 3.03
N ILE A 194 5.91 7.77 3.96
CA ILE A 194 5.08 8.90 4.34
C ILE A 194 5.76 9.56 5.53
N THR A 195 5.92 10.87 5.52
CA THR A 195 6.67 11.59 6.55
C THR A 195 6.04 12.94 6.86
N PHE A 196 6.34 13.48 8.04
CA PHE A 196 5.94 14.81 8.44
C PHE A 196 7.10 15.79 8.28
N PHE A 197 6.84 16.90 7.61
CA PHE A 197 7.78 18.02 7.51
C PHE A 197 7.20 19.28 8.16
N ASN A 198 7.99 19.89 9.03
CA ASN A 198 7.61 21.16 9.65
C ASN A 198 7.29 22.22 8.61
N GLY A 199 6.17 22.89 8.77
CA GLY A 199 5.73 23.95 7.84
C GLY A 199 5.07 23.44 6.55
N VAL A 200 5.05 22.12 6.31
CA VAL A 200 4.42 21.53 5.12
C VAL A 200 3.31 20.55 5.51
N GLY A 201 3.51 19.72 6.53
CA GLY A 201 2.58 18.70 6.97
C GLY A 201 2.99 17.28 6.55
N LEU A 202 2.01 16.40 6.54
CA LEU A 202 2.17 15.01 6.12
C LEU A 202 2.24 14.91 4.59
N MET A 203 3.21 14.15 4.09
CA MET A 203 3.33 13.89 2.65
C MET A 203 3.94 12.54 2.33
N ASN A 204 3.57 12.00 1.20
CA ASN A 204 4.31 10.91 0.56
C ASN A 204 5.61 11.45 -0.03
N TYR A 205 6.74 10.88 0.37
CA TYR A 205 8.08 11.29 -0.05
C TYR A 205 8.81 10.23 -0.89
N GLY A 206 8.07 9.27 -1.45
CA GLY A 206 8.62 8.21 -2.28
C GLY A 206 7.75 7.89 -3.49
N GLN A 207 8.36 7.34 -4.55
CA GLN A 207 7.66 6.91 -5.76
C GLN A 207 8.31 5.68 -6.41
N LYS A 208 8.82 4.76 -5.61
CA LYS A 208 9.35 3.50 -6.12
C LYS A 208 8.25 2.44 -6.23
N THR A 209 8.31 1.68 -7.31
CA THR A 209 7.58 0.42 -7.41
C THR A 209 8.31 -0.70 -6.66
N ARG A 210 7.64 -1.81 -6.43
CA ARG A 210 8.24 -3.00 -5.82
C ARG A 210 8.91 -3.90 -6.88
N SER A 211 9.41 -3.35 -7.97
CA SER A 211 10.12 -4.09 -9.01
C SER A 211 11.32 -4.85 -8.43
N ALA A 212 11.53 -6.08 -8.84
CA ALA A 212 12.67 -6.88 -8.42
C ALA A 212 13.99 -6.36 -9.03
N THR A 213 13.91 -5.76 -10.22
CA THR A 213 15.06 -5.27 -10.99
C THR A 213 14.99 -3.76 -11.18
N THR A 214 16.10 -3.12 -11.45
CA THR A 214 16.14 -1.72 -11.84
C THR A 214 15.76 -1.60 -13.31
N SER A 215 14.66 -0.90 -13.57
CA SER A 215 14.14 -0.64 -14.92
C SER A 215 13.46 0.74 -14.97
N SER A 216 13.00 1.15 -16.13
CA SER A 216 12.20 2.37 -16.27
C SER A 216 10.90 2.31 -15.46
N LEU A 217 10.38 1.10 -15.22
CA LEU A 217 9.17 0.84 -14.45
C LEU A 217 9.40 0.78 -12.93
N ASP A 218 10.61 1.07 -12.47
CA ASP A 218 10.89 1.15 -11.03
C ASP A 218 10.33 2.42 -10.35
N ARG A 219 9.62 3.25 -11.13
CA ARG A 219 8.97 4.49 -10.70
C ARG A 219 7.47 4.43 -10.90
N ILE A 220 6.71 4.82 -9.86
CA ILE A 220 5.24 4.80 -9.87
C ILE A 220 4.67 5.62 -11.03
N ASN A 221 5.22 6.80 -11.29
CA ASN A 221 4.75 7.66 -12.38
C ASN A 221 4.91 7.01 -13.76
N VAL A 222 6.02 6.33 -14.01
CA VAL A 222 6.26 5.62 -15.29
C VAL A 222 5.39 4.37 -15.40
N ALA A 223 5.26 3.59 -14.32
CA ALA A 223 4.37 2.43 -14.29
C ALA A 223 2.91 2.84 -14.58
N ARG A 224 2.43 3.93 -13.96
CA ARG A 224 1.09 4.46 -14.21
C ARG A 224 0.91 5.04 -15.61
N LEU A 225 1.94 5.62 -16.21
CA LEU A 225 1.93 5.99 -17.62
C LEU A 225 1.75 4.75 -18.52
N ALA A 226 2.49 3.67 -18.23
CA ALA A 226 2.36 2.43 -18.98
C ALA A 226 0.96 1.81 -18.85
N ASN A 227 0.35 1.83 -17.65
CA ASN A 227 -1.04 1.40 -17.47
C ASN A 227 -1.99 2.23 -18.35
N TYR A 228 -1.88 3.55 -18.30
CA TYR A 228 -2.72 4.45 -19.09
C TYR A 228 -2.58 4.19 -20.60
N LEU A 229 -1.36 4.08 -21.10
CA LEU A 229 -1.11 3.80 -22.53
C LEU A 229 -1.70 2.45 -22.96
N ARG A 230 -1.61 1.42 -22.13
CA ARG A 230 -2.24 0.11 -22.41
C ARG A 230 -3.75 0.24 -22.53
N THR A 231 -4.40 0.93 -21.59
CA THR A 231 -5.85 1.17 -21.64
C THR A 231 -6.25 1.92 -22.91
N GLN A 232 -5.50 2.96 -23.29
CA GLN A 232 -5.77 3.71 -24.52
C GLN A 232 -5.58 2.87 -25.80
N ILE A 233 -4.54 2.06 -25.85
CA ILE A 233 -4.29 1.16 -26.98
C ILE A 233 -5.40 0.11 -27.08
N GLN A 234 -5.83 -0.49 -25.97
CA GLN A 234 -6.94 -1.45 -25.95
C GLN A 234 -8.24 -0.82 -26.44
N ALA A 235 -8.59 0.37 -25.93
CA ALA A 235 -9.79 1.09 -26.35
C ALA A 235 -9.77 1.42 -27.86
N THR A 236 -8.60 1.80 -28.39
CA THR A 236 -8.44 2.09 -29.81
C THR A 236 -8.54 0.82 -30.66
N ALA A 237 -7.92 -0.28 -30.20
CA ALA A 237 -7.94 -1.56 -30.93
C ALA A 237 -9.33 -2.20 -31.04
N LEU A 238 -10.23 -1.91 -30.10
CA LEU A 238 -11.64 -2.35 -30.15
C LEU A 238 -12.47 -1.63 -31.24
N GLY A 239 -11.95 -0.53 -31.78
CA GLY A 239 -12.58 0.25 -32.84
C GLY A 239 -12.26 -0.23 -34.30
N PHE A 240 -11.36 -1.21 -34.39
CA PHE A 240 -10.97 -1.86 -35.66
C PHE A 240 -11.44 -3.30 -35.70
#